data_eeb08718784d7174bd67ba5e172ba083
#
_entry.id   eeb08718784d7174bd67ba5e172ba083
#
_cell.length_a   1.000
_cell.length_b   1.000
_cell.length_c   1.000
_cell.angle_alpha   90.00
_cell.angle_beta   90.00
_cell.angle_gamma   90.00
#
_symmetry.space_group_name_H-M   'P 1'
#
loop_
_entity.id
_entity.type
_entity.pdbx_description
1 polymer ?
#
loop_
_entity_poly.entity_id
_entity_poly.type
_entity_poly.pdbx_seq_one_letter_code
_entity_poly.pdbx_strand_id
1 'polypeptide(L)'
;VTITNDGPEIEAQIETLQGEAIFGFLFAIAVVFAFLLTLRPTVLRGLQLTLRPTLVIALSIPLSILTGILLMGTQGMSLNFMTLGGLAISVGRVVDDSIVVLENLYRHIQRGDDPLRAALEATKEVSPAITASTMTTIAVFAPLAFIQGLVGSFFLPFALTVSFALVASLFVALTAVPVLGALLLRPGDLPSSTLRSDPTGEDPNNKIQDSETWMQRV
;
A
#
# COMPACT_ATOMS: atom_id res chain seq x y z
N VAL A 1 49.03 13.04 -10.98
CA VAL A 1 47.66 12.81 -10.51
C VAL A 1 46.75 12.99 -11.71
N THR A 2 46.33 11.88 -12.33
CA THR A 2 45.35 11.92 -13.43
C THR A 2 44.00 12.16 -12.81
N ILE A 3 43.44 13.34 -12.98
CA ILE A 3 42.05 13.63 -12.61
C ILE A 3 41.21 13.01 -13.72
N THR A 4 40.69 11.80 -13.47
CA THR A 4 39.68 11.20 -14.34
C THR A 4 38.40 11.99 -14.17
N ASN A 5 37.85 12.48 -15.25
CA ASN A 5 36.55 13.16 -15.24
C ASN A 5 35.46 12.07 -15.25
N ASP A 6 35.02 11.64 -14.07
CA ASP A 6 34.03 10.59 -13.91
C ASP A 6 32.56 11.09 -14.15
N GLY A 7 32.42 12.37 -14.54
CA GLY A 7 31.14 13.02 -14.83
C GLY A 7 30.27 12.26 -15.84
N PRO A 8 30.78 11.88 -17.02
CA PRO A 8 29.99 11.15 -18.02
C PRO A 8 29.53 9.76 -17.58
N GLU A 9 30.33 9.07 -16.76
CA GLU A 9 29.98 7.75 -16.24
C GLU A 9 28.87 7.86 -15.18
N ILE A 10 28.89 8.90 -14.35
CA ILE A 10 27.88 9.19 -13.37
C ILE A 10 26.54 9.55 -14.03
N GLU A 11 26.58 10.39 -15.08
CA GLU A 11 25.38 10.75 -15.85
C GLU A 11 24.74 9.52 -16.51
N ALA A 12 25.53 8.64 -17.13
CA ALA A 12 25.03 7.40 -17.72
C ALA A 12 24.43 6.44 -16.69
N GLN A 13 25.01 6.37 -15.49
CA GLN A 13 24.46 5.57 -14.40
C GLN A 13 23.14 6.14 -13.88
N ILE A 14 23.01 7.47 -13.76
CA ILE A 14 21.77 8.12 -13.34
C ILE A 14 20.66 7.87 -14.37
N GLU A 15 20.97 7.96 -15.66
CA GLU A 15 20.01 7.71 -16.74
C GLU A 15 19.51 6.25 -16.73
N THR A 16 20.43 5.30 -16.52
CA THR A 16 20.10 3.88 -16.39
C THR A 16 19.22 3.62 -15.17
N LEU A 17 19.57 4.19 -14.00
CA LEU A 17 18.81 4.06 -12.77
C LEU A 17 17.40 4.68 -12.88
N GLN A 18 17.26 5.81 -13.57
CA GLN A 18 15.95 6.41 -13.85
C GLN A 18 15.09 5.48 -14.72
N GLY A 19 15.68 4.90 -15.77
CA GLY A 19 14.99 3.94 -16.63
C GLY A 19 14.51 2.71 -15.87
N GLU A 20 15.38 2.12 -15.05
CA GLU A 20 15.05 0.96 -14.21
C GLU A 20 13.99 1.29 -13.15
N ALA A 21 14.05 2.47 -12.53
CA ALA A 21 13.06 2.92 -11.55
C ALA A 21 11.69 3.11 -12.18
N ILE A 22 11.60 3.75 -13.36
CA ILE A 22 10.35 3.92 -14.11
C ILE A 22 9.79 2.56 -14.53
N PHE A 23 10.63 1.67 -15.05
CA PHE A 23 10.21 0.34 -15.45
C PHE A 23 9.69 -0.48 -14.26
N GLY A 24 10.42 -0.48 -13.13
CA GLY A 24 10.01 -1.14 -11.90
C GLY A 24 8.68 -0.58 -11.35
N PHE A 25 8.50 0.74 -11.41
CA PHE A 25 7.27 1.40 -11.00
C PHE A 25 6.07 0.98 -11.89
N LEU A 26 6.24 1.02 -13.20
CA LEU A 26 5.19 0.59 -14.14
C LEU A 26 4.88 -0.90 -14.00
N PHE A 27 5.90 -1.72 -13.80
CA PHE A 27 5.74 -3.15 -13.58
C PHE A 27 4.96 -3.44 -12.28
N ALA A 28 5.29 -2.74 -11.18
CA ALA A 28 4.56 -2.87 -9.91
C ALA A 28 3.09 -2.49 -10.07
N ILE A 29 2.79 -1.39 -10.76
CA ILE A 29 1.40 -0.99 -11.07
C ILE A 29 0.70 -2.07 -11.91
N ALA A 30 1.35 -2.62 -12.92
CA ALA A 30 0.78 -3.66 -13.77
C ALA A 30 0.47 -4.94 -12.98
N VAL A 31 1.35 -5.36 -12.07
CA VAL A 31 1.15 -6.52 -11.20
C VAL A 31 -0.02 -6.29 -10.24
N VAL A 32 -0.07 -5.12 -9.58
CA VAL A 32 -1.19 -4.75 -8.68
C VAL A 32 -2.50 -4.73 -9.46
N PHE A 33 -2.50 -4.14 -10.64
CA PHE A 33 -3.67 -4.08 -11.51
C PHE A 33 -4.13 -5.48 -11.93
N ALA A 34 -3.21 -6.36 -12.34
CA ALA A 34 -3.50 -7.75 -12.70
C ALA A 34 -4.06 -8.53 -11.51
N PHE A 35 -3.48 -8.35 -10.32
CA PHE A 35 -3.95 -8.97 -9.08
C PHE A 35 -5.38 -8.53 -8.74
N LEU A 36 -5.66 -7.24 -8.77
CA LEU A 36 -6.99 -6.70 -8.51
C LEU A 36 -8.02 -7.14 -9.57
N LEU A 37 -7.62 -7.31 -10.84
CA LEU A 37 -8.47 -7.88 -11.89
C LEU A 37 -8.79 -9.35 -11.63
N THR A 38 -7.81 -10.14 -11.19
CA THR A 38 -7.98 -11.59 -10.94
C THR A 38 -8.99 -11.86 -9.83
N LEU A 39 -9.11 -10.97 -8.86
CA LEU A 39 -10.10 -11.08 -7.78
C LEU A 39 -11.55 -10.80 -8.26
N ARG A 40 -11.76 -10.40 -9.53
CA ARG A 40 -13.07 -10.03 -10.06
C ARG A 40 -13.38 -10.75 -11.38
N PRO A 41 -14.32 -11.70 -11.41
CA PRO A 41 -14.57 -12.58 -12.58
C PRO A 41 -15.24 -11.91 -13.78
N THR A 42 -15.64 -10.64 -13.71
CA THR A 42 -16.34 -9.96 -14.81
C THR A 42 -15.48 -8.86 -15.41
N VAL A 43 -14.71 -9.20 -16.45
CA VAL A 43 -13.62 -8.41 -17.04
C VAL A 43 -14.02 -6.98 -17.46
N LEU A 44 -15.16 -6.75 -18.10
CA LEU A 44 -15.54 -5.42 -18.63
C LEU A 44 -16.07 -4.45 -17.54
N ARG A 45 -16.83 -4.94 -16.57
CA ARG A 45 -17.24 -4.15 -15.39
C ARG A 45 -16.10 -4.04 -14.37
N GLY A 46 -15.25 -5.07 -14.29
CA GLY A 46 -14.07 -5.10 -13.43
C GLY A 46 -13.05 -4.01 -13.77
N LEU A 47 -12.87 -3.65 -15.03
CA LEU A 47 -11.87 -2.69 -15.47
C LEU A 47 -12.09 -1.29 -14.85
N GLN A 48 -13.29 -0.73 -14.93
CA GLN A 48 -13.61 0.58 -14.35
C GLN A 48 -13.57 0.57 -12.82
N LEU A 49 -14.02 -0.53 -12.19
CA LEU A 49 -14.02 -0.71 -10.75
C LEU A 49 -12.60 -0.94 -10.18
N THR A 50 -11.65 -1.39 -11.01
CA THR A 50 -10.27 -1.68 -10.61
C THR A 50 -9.35 -0.47 -10.81
N LEU A 51 -9.66 0.44 -11.74
CA LEU A 51 -8.82 1.61 -12.02
C LEU A 51 -8.67 2.54 -10.80
N ARG A 52 -9.75 2.81 -10.08
CA ARG A 52 -9.72 3.73 -8.93
C ARG A 52 -8.88 3.20 -7.76
N PRO A 53 -9.08 1.96 -7.27
CA PRO A 53 -8.19 1.38 -6.26
C PRO A 53 -6.72 1.33 -6.70
N THR A 54 -6.46 0.96 -7.96
CA THR A 54 -5.11 0.92 -8.52
C THR A 54 -4.46 2.30 -8.52
N LEU A 55 -5.25 3.35 -8.82
CA LEU A 55 -4.75 4.73 -8.83
C LEU A 55 -4.38 5.21 -7.42
N VAL A 56 -5.12 4.82 -6.39
CA VAL A 56 -4.76 5.12 -5.00
C VAL A 56 -3.42 4.47 -4.64
N ILE A 57 -3.24 3.19 -4.97
CA ILE A 57 -1.98 2.46 -4.71
C ILE A 57 -0.84 3.06 -5.53
N ALA A 58 -1.07 3.36 -6.82
CA ALA A 58 -0.07 3.97 -7.70
C ALA A 58 0.41 5.34 -7.19
N LEU A 59 -0.48 6.14 -6.59
CA LEU A 59 -0.12 7.40 -5.96
C LEU A 59 0.60 7.22 -4.61
N SER A 60 0.28 6.17 -3.86
CA SER A 60 0.92 5.91 -2.57
C SER A 60 2.42 5.60 -2.69
N ILE A 61 2.84 4.95 -3.80
CA ILE A 61 4.24 4.60 -4.05
C ILE A 61 5.13 5.84 -4.12
N PRO A 62 4.92 6.79 -5.07
CA PRO A 62 5.77 7.97 -5.15
C PRO A 62 5.69 8.83 -3.90
N LEU A 63 4.52 8.93 -3.27
CA LEU A 63 4.35 9.69 -2.04
C LEU A 63 5.19 9.11 -0.89
N SER A 64 5.20 7.79 -0.73
CA SER A 64 6.02 7.11 0.28
C SER A 64 7.52 7.26 0.00
N ILE A 65 7.95 7.12 -1.26
CA ILE A 65 9.35 7.28 -1.65
C ILE A 65 9.80 8.73 -1.38
N LEU A 66 9.01 9.72 -1.79
CA LEU A 66 9.33 11.13 -1.56
C LEU A 66 9.40 11.45 -0.06
N THR A 67 8.47 10.92 0.74
CA THR A 67 8.49 11.08 2.20
C THR A 67 9.72 10.39 2.81
N GLY A 68 10.09 9.21 2.33
CA GLY A 68 11.30 8.50 2.74
C GLY A 68 12.57 9.28 2.42
N ILE A 69 12.69 9.81 1.20
CA ILE A 69 13.82 10.65 0.79
C ILE A 69 13.89 11.93 1.63
N LEU A 70 12.75 12.55 1.93
CA LEU A 70 12.69 13.73 2.80
C LEU A 70 13.22 13.40 4.20
N LEU A 71 12.80 12.28 4.79
CA LEU A 71 13.30 11.83 6.10
C LEU A 71 14.81 11.58 6.07
N MET A 72 15.32 10.93 5.01
CA MET A 72 16.77 10.73 4.81
C MET A 72 17.51 12.06 4.73
N GLY A 73 16.96 13.03 4.00
CA GLY A 73 17.52 14.37 3.87
C GLY A 73 17.66 15.11 5.20
N THR A 74 16.70 14.95 6.13
CA THR A 74 16.79 15.54 7.48
C THR A 74 17.96 14.99 8.30
N GLN A 75 18.41 13.78 7.98
CA GLN A 75 19.57 13.12 8.61
C GLN A 75 20.89 13.37 7.85
N GLY A 76 20.88 14.21 6.82
CA GLY A 76 22.06 14.48 6.01
C GLY A 76 22.55 13.27 5.20
N MET A 77 21.69 12.28 4.95
CA MET A 77 22.04 11.10 4.16
C MET A 77 22.03 11.43 2.68
N SER A 78 23.07 11.02 1.96
CA SER A 78 23.17 11.17 0.50
C SER A 78 22.54 9.96 -0.21
N LEU A 79 22.00 10.20 -1.41
CA LEU A 79 21.58 9.14 -2.32
C LEU A 79 22.83 8.48 -2.93
N ASN A 80 22.98 7.20 -2.69
CA ASN A 80 24.03 6.37 -3.23
C ASN A 80 23.46 4.97 -3.55
N PHE A 81 24.30 4.08 -4.10
CA PHE A 81 23.88 2.73 -4.49
C PHE A 81 23.20 1.95 -3.33
N MET A 82 23.72 2.08 -2.10
CA MET A 82 23.16 1.39 -0.92
C MET A 82 21.81 1.97 -0.51
N THR A 83 21.67 3.30 -0.50
CA THR A 83 20.41 3.96 -0.15
C THR A 83 19.35 3.75 -1.25
N LEU A 84 19.71 3.76 -2.52
CA LEU A 84 18.80 3.43 -3.61
C LEU A 84 18.34 1.97 -3.55
N GLY A 85 19.25 1.04 -3.23
CA GLY A 85 18.92 -0.37 -2.99
C GLY A 85 17.93 -0.55 -1.83
N GLY A 86 18.12 0.18 -0.74
CA GLY A 86 17.20 0.19 0.41
C GLY A 86 15.82 0.73 0.05
N LEU A 87 15.74 1.81 -0.72
CA LEU A 87 14.48 2.35 -1.24
C LEU A 87 13.78 1.33 -2.16
N ALA A 88 14.50 0.70 -3.07
CA ALA A 88 13.95 -0.29 -4.00
C ALA A 88 13.30 -1.48 -3.28
N ILE A 89 13.96 -2.02 -2.25
CA ILE A 89 13.40 -3.11 -1.43
C ILE A 89 12.13 -2.65 -0.69
N SER A 90 12.11 -1.40 -0.23
CA SER A 90 10.98 -0.86 0.53
C SER A 90 9.72 -0.66 -0.32
N VAL A 91 9.85 -0.47 -1.65
CA VAL A 91 8.70 -0.25 -2.55
C VAL A 91 7.68 -1.39 -2.47
N GLY A 92 8.14 -2.64 -2.42
CA GLY A 92 7.23 -3.80 -2.29
C GLY A 92 6.38 -3.70 -1.03
N ARG A 93 6.97 -3.28 0.08
CA ARG A 93 6.28 -3.12 1.36
C ARG A 93 5.25 -1.99 1.35
N VAL A 94 5.57 -0.88 0.67
CA VAL A 94 4.63 0.25 0.46
C VAL A 94 3.34 -0.22 -0.20
N VAL A 95 3.48 -1.07 -1.22
CA VAL A 95 2.35 -1.64 -1.95
C VAL A 95 1.51 -2.53 -1.04
N ASP A 96 2.14 -3.42 -0.29
CA ASP A 96 1.46 -4.35 0.61
C ASP A 96 0.61 -3.63 1.68
N ASP A 97 1.20 -2.66 2.37
CA ASP A 97 0.51 -1.88 3.40
C ASP A 97 -0.68 -1.10 2.81
N SER A 98 -0.51 -0.51 1.63
CA SER A 98 -1.56 0.22 0.91
C SER A 98 -2.71 -0.69 0.46
N ILE A 99 -2.40 -1.91 0.00
CA ILE A 99 -3.42 -2.90 -0.40
C ILE A 99 -4.28 -3.30 0.80
N VAL A 100 -3.66 -3.59 1.96
CA VAL A 100 -4.38 -4.01 3.17
C VAL A 100 -5.36 -2.94 3.65
N VAL A 101 -4.92 -1.67 3.71
CA VAL A 101 -5.77 -0.55 4.09
C VAL A 101 -6.93 -0.37 3.10
N LEU A 102 -6.62 -0.41 1.81
CA LEU A 102 -7.60 -0.17 0.76
C LEU A 102 -8.63 -1.32 0.67
N GLU A 103 -8.21 -2.56 0.86
CA GLU A 103 -9.11 -3.72 0.88
C GLU A 103 -10.09 -3.62 2.05
N ASN A 104 -9.62 -3.27 3.25
CA ASN A 104 -10.50 -3.12 4.40
C ASN A 104 -11.47 -1.94 4.23
N LEU A 105 -10.97 -0.80 3.73
CA LEU A 105 -11.81 0.35 3.38
C LEU A 105 -12.91 -0.05 2.37
N TYR A 106 -12.53 -0.80 1.34
CA TYR A 106 -13.47 -1.28 0.35
C TYR A 106 -14.56 -2.19 0.95
N ARG A 107 -14.17 -3.05 1.89
CA ARG A 107 -15.10 -3.92 2.62
C ARG A 107 -16.12 -3.14 3.45
N HIS A 108 -15.72 -2.07 4.11
CA HIS A 108 -16.61 -1.15 4.85
C HIS A 108 -17.58 -0.43 3.92
N ILE A 109 -17.09 0.10 2.80
CA ILE A 109 -17.97 0.74 1.79
C ILE A 109 -18.98 -0.26 1.22
N GLN A 110 -18.59 -1.53 1.03
CA GLN A 110 -19.52 -2.58 0.58
C GLN A 110 -20.65 -2.87 1.58
N ARG A 111 -20.41 -2.69 2.88
CA ARG A 111 -21.42 -2.86 3.92
C ARG A 111 -22.41 -1.69 3.99
N GLY A 112 -22.18 -0.62 3.21
CA GLY A 112 -23.04 0.56 3.15
C GLY A 112 -22.58 1.72 4.03
N ASP A 113 -21.37 1.65 4.60
CA ASP A 113 -20.82 2.75 5.38
C ASP A 113 -20.52 3.96 4.48
N ASP A 114 -20.70 5.15 5.02
CA ASP A 114 -20.27 6.39 4.36
C ASP A 114 -18.75 6.35 4.11
N PRO A 115 -18.25 6.74 2.91
CA PRO A 115 -16.84 6.60 2.54
C PRO A 115 -15.84 7.20 3.54
N LEU A 116 -16.18 8.35 4.15
CA LEU A 116 -15.31 8.99 5.13
C LEU A 116 -15.28 8.20 6.45
N ARG A 117 -16.43 7.72 6.89
CA ARG A 117 -16.55 6.89 8.09
C ARG A 117 -15.87 5.53 7.88
N ALA A 118 -16.10 4.92 6.72
CA ALA A 118 -15.44 3.69 6.29
C ALA A 118 -13.91 3.82 6.33
N ALA A 119 -13.37 4.95 5.86
CA ALA A 119 -11.92 5.20 5.89
C ALA A 119 -11.36 5.24 7.31
N LEU A 120 -12.06 5.90 8.24
CA LEU A 120 -11.63 5.99 9.64
C LEU A 120 -11.69 4.64 10.34
N GLU A 121 -12.80 3.91 10.20
CA GLU A 121 -12.99 2.61 10.87
C GLU A 121 -12.07 1.54 10.29
N ALA A 122 -11.98 1.44 8.96
CA ALA A 122 -11.08 0.50 8.29
C ALA A 122 -9.62 0.72 8.67
N THR A 123 -9.17 1.98 8.69
CA THR A 123 -7.78 2.30 9.08
C THR A 123 -7.53 1.94 10.53
N LYS A 124 -8.45 2.24 11.43
CA LYS A 124 -8.33 1.91 12.86
C LYS A 124 -8.23 0.41 13.10
N GLU A 125 -8.97 -0.40 12.35
CA GLU A 125 -8.94 -1.86 12.46
C GLU A 125 -7.58 -2.45 12.04
N VAL A 126 -6.99 -1.98 10.93
CA VAL A 126 -5.77 -2.57 10.38
C VAL A 126 -4.49 -1.93 10.91
N SER A 127 -4.57 -0.72 11.47
CA SER A 127 -3.41 0.04 11.95
C SER A 127 -2.52 -0.74 12.94
N PRO A 128 -3.05 -1.47 13.95
CA PRO A 128 -2.19 -2.22 14.87
C PRO A 128 -1.41 -3.32 14.17
N ALA A 129 -2.04 -4.03 13.23
CA ALA A 129 -1.43 -5.14 12.50
C ALA A 129 -0.32 -4.65 11.55
N ILE A 130 -0.59 -3.59 10.77
CA ILE A 130 0.37 -3.00 9.84
C ILE A 130 1.54 -2.39 10.63
N THR A 131 1.27 -1.68 11.74
CA THR A 131 2.32 -1.10 12.57
C THR A 131 3.21 -2.18 13.17
N ALA A 132 2.65 -3.24 13.74
CA ALA A 132 3.42 -4.34 14.30
C ALA A 132 4.27 -5.03 13.23
N SER A 133 3.73 -5.28 12.04
CA SER A 133 4.45 -5.87 10.92
C SER A 133 5.61 -4.99 10.46
N THR A 134 5.39 -3.68 10.33
CA THR A 134 6.42 -2.71 9.94
C THR A 134 7.53 -2.63 10.99
N MET A 135 7.18 -2.57 12.29
CA MET A 135 8.14 -2.57 13.38
C MET A 135 8.97 -3.86 13.41
N THR A 136 8.35 -5.01 13.17
CA THR A 136 9.06 -6.29 13.06
C THR A 136 10.05 -6.28 11.90
N THR A 137 9.66 -5.74 10.76
CA THR A 137 10.56 -5.62 9.60
C THR A 137 11.74 -4.69 9.91
N ILE A 138 11.52 -3.54 10.54
CA ILE A 138 12.59 -2.64 10.97
C ILE A 138 13.52 -3.34 11.96
N ALA A 139 12.99 -4.10 12.90
CA ALA A 139 13.78 -4.85 13.88
C ALA A 139 14.69 -5.91 13.23
N VAL A 140 14.30 -6.48 12.09
CA VAL A 140 15.15 -7.41 11.32
C VAL A 140 16.36 -6.69 10.70
N PHE A 141 16.20 -5.43 10.27
CA PHE A 141 17.29 -4.63 9.71
C PHE A 141 18.15 -3.94 10.79
N ALA A 142 17.64 -3.77 12.01
CA ALA A 142 18.36 -3.09 13.09
C ALA A 142 19.76 -3.67 13.39
N PRO A 143 20.01 -4.99 13.41
CA PRO A 143 21.35 -5.56 13.62
C PRO A 143 22.38 -5.10 12.61
N LEU A 144 21.99 -4.78 11.37
CA LEU A 144 22.91 -4.29 10.33
C LEU A 144 23.53 -2.94 10.69
N ALA A 145 22.83 -2.12 11.47
CA ALA A 145 23.34 -0.84 11.95
C ALA A 145 24.46 -0.95 12.98
N PHE A 146 24.65 -2.11 13.60
CA PHE A 146 25.70 -2.36 14.60
C PHE A 146 26.95 -3.02 14.03
N ILE A 147 26.97 -3.33 12.73
CA ILE A 147 28.15 -3.89 12.06
C ILE A 147 29.22 -2.79 11.98
N GLN A 148 30.44 -3.12 12.43
CA GLN A 148 31.58 -2.20 12.42
C GLN A 148 32.52 -2.47 11.25
N GLY A 149 33.43 -1.48 10.99
CA GLY A 149 34.43 -1.58 9.95
C GLY A 149 33.91 -1.24 8.55
N LEU A 150 34.64 -1.66 7.51
CA LEU A 150 34.31 -1.36 6.13
C LEU A 150 32.93 -1.88 5.73
N VAL A 151 32.56 -3.06 6.17
CA VAL A 151 31.25 -3.65 5.90
C VAL A 151 30.13 -2.80 6.52
N GLY A 152 30.32 -2.34 7.75
CA GLY A 152 29.36 -1.49 8.45
C GLY A 152 29.11 -0.15 7.74
N SER A 153 30.14 0.45 7.11
CA SER A 153 29.98 1.69 6.36
C SER A 153 29.04 1.59 5.16
N PHE A 154 28.84 0.39 4.60
CA PHE A 154 27.87 0.12 3.55
C PHE A 154 26.48 -0.26 4.09
N PHE A 155 26.43 -1.10 5.13
CA PHE A 155 25.18 -1.62 5.64
C PHE A 155 24.42 -0.63 6.53
N LEU A 156 25.09 0.28 7.20
CA LEU A 156 24.44 1.31 8.03
C LEU A 156 23.53 2.24 7.17
N PRO A 157 24.00 2.87 6.07
CA PRO A 157 23.14 3.67 5.22
C PRO A 157 21.97 2.86 4.63
N PHE A 158 22.21 1.61 4.25
CA PHE A 158 21.18 0.71 3.76
C PHE A 158 20.08 0.46 4.81
N ALA A 159 20.45 0.03 6.03
CA ALA A 159 19.51 -0.29 7.09
C ALA A 159 18.70 0.94 7.53
N LEU A 160 19.34 2.11 7.63
CA LEU A 160 18.66 3.36 7.95
C LEU A 160 17.67 3.75 6.84
N THR A 161 18.06 3.63 5.57
CA THR A 161 17.20 3.93 4.44
C THR A 161 15.96 3.05 4.40
N VAL A 162 16.13 1.73 4.58
CA VAL A 162 15.00 0.80 4.66
C VAL A 162 14.09 1.20 5.81
N SER A 163 14.64 1.52 6.99
CA SER A 163 13.86 1.91 8.16
C SER A 163 13.06 3.19 7.92
N PHE A 164 13.68 4.23 7.35
CA PHE A 164 12.99 5.48 7.03
C PHE A 164 11.91 5.30 5.94
N ALA A 165 12.20 4.51 4.92
CA ALA A 165 11.22 4.20 3.88
C ALA A 165 10.02 3.42 4.42
N LEU A 166 10.24 2.47 5.34
CA LEU A 166 9.17 1.71 6.01
C LEU A 166 8.32 2.61 6.91
N VAL A 167 8.94 3.52 7.67
CA VAL A 167 8.19 4.51 8.49
C VAL A 167 7.39 5.44 7.60
N ALA A 168 7.97 5.92 6.50
CA ALA A 168 7.28 6.75 5.52
C ALA A 168 6.10 6.01 4.88
N SER A 169 6.29 4.73 4.52
CA SER A 169 5.23 3.86 3.99
C SER A 169 4.06 3.73 4.98
N LEU A 170 4.37 3.39 6.22
CA LEU A 170 3.37 3.28 7.28
C LEU A 170 2.56 4.57 7.44
N PHE A 171 3.25 5.72 7.46
CA PHE A 171 2.59 7.01 7.57
C PHE A 171 1.66 7.29 6.38
N VAL A 172 2.12 7.04 5.15
CA VAL A 172 1.32 7.23 3.93
C VAL A 172 0.15 6.25 3.88
N ALA A 173 0.38 4.97 4.24
CA ALA A 173 -0.67 3.95 4.25
C ALA A 173 -1.80 4.26 5.25
N LEU A 174 -1.48 4.84 6.40
CA LEU A 174 -2.47 5.17 7.44
C LEU A 174 -3.09 6.57 7.29
N THR A 175 -2.56 7.43 6.42
CA THR A 175 -3.05 8.80 6.21
C THR A 175 -3.53 9.05 4.78
N ALA A 176 -2.62 9.00 3.81
CA ALA A 176 -2.93 9.36 2.42
C ALA A 176 -3.83 8.31 1.75
N VAL A 177 -3.56 7.02 1.96
CA VAL A 177 -4.33 5.93 1.32
C VAL A 177 -5.81 5.95 1.73
N PRO A 178 -6.20 6.03 3.02
CA PRO A 178 -7.62 6.08 3.38
C PRO A 178 -8.30 7.37 2.90
N VAL A 179 -7.61 8.50 2.91
CA VAL A 179 -8.17 9.77 2.40
C VAL A 179 -8.39 9.70 0.89
N LEU A 180 -7.40 9.26 0.12
CA LEU A 180 -7.53 9.07 -1.32
C LEU A 180 -8.58 8.01 -1.65
N GLY A 181 -8.65 6.95 -0.87
CA GLY A 181 -9.67 5.91 -0.99
C GLY A 181 -11.07 6.45 -0.78
N ALA A 182 -11.31 7.23 0.29
CA ALA A 182 -12.60 7.85 0.57
C ALA A 182 -13.03 8.85 -0.53
N LEU A 183 -12.08 9.56 -1.15
CA LEU A 183 -12.35 10.52 -2.21
C LEU A 183 -12.63 9.87 -3.57
N LEU A 184 -11.91 8.78 -3.89
CA LEU A 184 -11.93 8.14 -5.20
C LEU A 184 -12.94 6.99 -5.29
N LEU A 185 -13.20 6.28 -4.18
CA LEU A 185 -14.15 5.17 -4.13
C LEU A 185 -15.58 5.70 -3.91
N ARG A 186 -16.52 5.24 -4.73
CA ARG A 186 -17.94 5.59 -4.59
C ARG A 186 -18.77 4.34 -4.29
N PRO A 187 -19.84 4.44 -3.47
CA PRO A 187 -20.74 3.32 -3.21
C PRO A 187 -21.35 2.70 -4.48
N GLY A 188 -21.54 3.50 -5.54
CA GLY A 188 -22.07 3.05 -6.83
C GLY A 188 -21.10 2.23 -7.68
N ASP A 189 -19.82 2.15 -7.34
CA ASP A 189 -18.82 1.35 -8.04
C ASP A 189 -18.88 -0.15 -7.65
N LEU A 190 -19.80 -0.52 -6.75
CA LEU A 190 -19.92 -1.86 -6.19
C LEU A 190 -20.88 -2.72 -7.02
N PRO A 191 -20.51 -3.97 -7.37
CA PRO A 191 -21.46 -4.90 -7.96
C PRO A 191 -22.54 -5.25 -6.92
N SER A 192 -23.80 -5.02 -7.28
CA SER A 192 -24.98 -5.31 -6.45
C SER A 192 -25.13 -6.78 -6.03
N SER A 193 -24.36 -7.67 -6.61
CA SER A 193 -24.37 -9.10 -6.29
C SER A 193 -23.68 -9.46 -4.96
N THR A 194 -22.87 -8.58 -4.38
CA THR A 194 -22.16 -8.84 -3.12
C THR A 194 -22.95 -8.37 -1.90
N LEU A 195 -23.99 -7.55 -2.09
CA LEU A 195 -24.87 -7.09 -1.00
C LEU A 195 -25.88 -8.17 -0.53
N ARG A 196 -25.89 -9.35 -1.18
CA ARG A 196 -26.92 -10.38 -0.95
C ARG A 196 -26.41 -11.72 -0.43
N SER A 197 -25.22 -11.79 0.08
CA SER A 197 -24.77 -12.96 0.83
C SER A 197 -24.79 -12.65 2.33
N ASP A 198 -26.01 -12.63 2.89
CA ASP A 198 -26.20 -12.95 4.31
C ASP A 198 -25.66 -14.39 4.48
N PRO A 199 -24.62 -14.60 5.32
CA PRO A 199 -24.07 -15.94 5.53
C PRO A 199 -25.08 -16.93 6.12
N THR A 200 -26.26 -16.46 6.53
CA THR A 200 -27.34 -17.29 7.05
C THR A 200 -28.34 -17.75 5.99
N GLY A 201 -28.28 -17.20 4.76
CA GLY A 201 -29.19 -17.60 3.67
C GLY A 201 -30.68 -17.35 3.95
N GLU A 202 -31.03 -16.66 5.02
CA GLU A 202 -32.41 -16.37 5.41
C GLU A 202 -32.92 -15.11 4.72
N ASP A 203 -33.93 -15.28 3.88
CA ASP A 203 -34.69 -14.18 3.28
C ASP A 203 -35.36 -13.36 4.43
N PRO A 204 -35.09 -12.02 4.51
CA PRO A 204 -35.76 -11.17 5.52
C PRO A 204 -37.28 -11.25 5.48
N ASN A 205 -37.87 -11.60 4.34
CA ASN A 205 -39.31 -11.83 4.22
C ASN A 205 -39.80 -13.12 4.92
N ASN A 206 -38.93 -14.10 5.08
CA ASN A 206 -39.29 -15.35 5.77
C ASN A 206 -39.44 -15.15 7.29
N LYS A 207 -38.68 -14.24 7.90
CA LYS A 207 -38.82 -13.89 9.34
C LYS A 207 -40.16 -13.21 9.66
N ILE A 208 -40.73 -12.48 8.72
CA ILE A 208 -42.02 -11.82 8.92
C ILE A 208 -43.15 -12.87 8.85
N GLN A 209 -43.07 -13.82 7.93
CA GLN A 209 -44.06 -14.89 7.78
C GLN A 209 -44.01 -15.86 8.97
N ASP A 210 -42.86 -16.21 9.50
CA ASP A 210 -42.73 -17.07 10.66
C ASP A 210 -43.28 -16.41 11.92
N SER A 211 -43.08 -15.10 12.09
CA SER A 211 -43.65 -14.35 13.23
C SER A 211 -45.17 -14.23 13.19
N GLU A 212 -45.77 -14.12 12.03
CA GLU A 212 -47.22 -14.10 11.85
C GLU A 212 -47.84 -15.49 12.11
N THR A 213 -47.15 -16.56 11.70
CA THR A 213 -47.62 -17.95 11.93
C THR A 213 -47.56 -18.34 13.40
N TRP A 214 -46.61 -17.81 14.18
CA TRP A 214 -46.52 -18.00 15.63
C TRP A 214 -47.65 -17.31 16.38
N MET A 215 -48.04 -16.10 15.96
CA MET A 215 -49.15 -15.35 16.60
C MET A 215 -50.55 -15.95 16.33
N GLN A 216 -50.69 -16.77 15.29
CA GLN A 216 -51.94 -17.47 14.99
C GLN A 216 -52.13 -18.82 15.73
N ARG A 217 -51.07 -19.31 16.42
CA ARG A 217 -51.10 -20.60 17.13
C ARG A 217 -51.21 -20.47 18.66
N VAL A 218 -51.28 -19.24 19.18
CA VAL A 218 -51.56 -18.94 20.58
C VAL A 218 -52.98 -18.42 20.72
#